data_72fdefe04a0c273d7e9dbdb4cb002455
#
_entry.id   72fdefe04a0c273d7e9dbdb4cb002455
#
_cell.length_a   1.000
_cell.length_b   1.000
_cell.length_c   1.000
_cell.angle_alpha   90.00
_cell.angle_beta   90.00
_cell.angle_gamma   90.00
#
_symmetry.space_group_name_H-M   'P 1'
#
loop_
_entity.id
_entity.type
_entity.pdbx_description
1 polymer ?
#
loop_
_entity_poly.entity_id
_entity_poly.type
_entity_poly.pdbx_seq_one_letter_code
_entity_poly.pdbx_strand_id
1 'polypeptide(L)'
;GLVVPTSGTATVLGYVPWKREDAYRRRFSLVTGQKEQLWWDLPAQESFRLHKEIYRISSEDYQRRIDELTDLLEVRRLMTRPVRELSLGERMRMELIAALLHRPEVLFLDEPTIGLDVVSQRRVQDFLRHYQREQKITVILTSHYMKDVEALCQRAVVINKGIVIHDGPLAAIVDRFSQHKIVELQFSGNVVPDGLQRYGHILETRPPRVRLQVEKHKVSDSLAGILAHHSIDDISVVERPLEDVIAELFSTDDASRGKDA
;
A
#
# COMPACT_ATOMS: atom_id res chain seq x y z
N GLY A 1 -20.02 8.71 -1.98
CA GLY A 1 -21.11 9.65 -1.74
C GLY A 1 -20.99 10.46 -0.44
N LEU A 2 -19.77 10.57 0.16
CA LEU A 2 -19.55 11.45 1.33
C LEU A 2 -19.40 12.91 0.90
N VAL A 3 -18.78 13.13 -0.25
CA VAL A 3 -18.55 14.46 -0.83
C VAL A 3 -19.25 14.54 -2.17
N VAL A 4 -19.83 15.69 -2.47
CA VAL A 4 -20.43 16.02 -3.77
C VAL A 4 -19.38 16.82 -4.56
N PRO A 5 -19.03 16.43 -5.80
CA PRO A 5 -18.09 17.20 -6.60
C PRO A 5 -18.66 18.56 -6.97
N THR A 6 -17.81 19.57 -7.07
CA THR A 6 -18.18 20.92 -7.51
C THR A 6 -18.59 20.93 -8.98
N SER A 7 -17.95 20.08 -9.78
CA SER A 7 -18.24 19.91 -11.21
C SER A 7 -17.84 18.51 -11.66
N GLY A 8 -18.22 18.15 -12.89
CA GLY A 8 -17.92 16.84 -13.45
C GLY A 8 -18.89 15.75 -12.99
N THR A 9 -18.58 14.52 -13.38
CA THR A 9 -19.41 13.34 -13.10
C THR A 9 -18.56 12.21 -12.53
N ALA A 10 -19.18 11.41 -11.68
CA ALA A 10 -18.59 10.15 -11.21
C ALA A 10 -19.66 9.06 -11.16
N THR A 11 -19.28 7.86 -11.58
CA THR A 11 -20.13 6.68 -11.47
C THR A 11 -19.33 5.52 -10.87
N VAL A 12 -19.95 4.78 -9.96
CA VAL A 12 -19.40 3.56 -9.38
C VAL A 12 -20.47 2.48 -9.49
N LEU A 13 -20.15 1.35 -10.10
CA LEU A 13 -21.10 0.26 -10.37
C LEU A 13 -22.37 0.72 -11.10
N GLY A 14 -22.28 1.76 -11.94
CA GLY A 14 -23.40 2.37 -12.64
C GLY A 14 -24.25 3.36 -11.84
N TYR A 15 -23.93 3.58 -10.56
CA TYR A 15 -24.61 4.54 -9.67
C TYR A 15 -23.85 5.85 -9.54
N VAL A 16 -24.58 6.93 -9.29
CA VAL A 16 -24.03 8.23 -8.93
C VAL A 16 -23.82 8.26 -7.42
N PRO A 17 -22.57 8.28 -6.89
CA PRO A 17 -22.29 8.03 -5.47
C PRO A 17 -23.01 8.95 -4.50
N TRP A 18 -23.18 10.24 -4.81
CA TRP A 18 -23.82 11.21 -3.93
C TRP A 18 -25.35 11.12 -3.88
N LYS A 19 -25.97 10.35 -4.79
CA LYS A 19 -27.40 10.02 -4.66
C LYS A 19 -27.69 9.04 -3.52
N ARG A 20 -26.66 8.32 -3.04
CA ARG A 20 -26.69 7.43 -1.88
C ARG A 20 -27.83 6.39 -1.93
N GLU A 21 -28.09 5.85 -3.10
CA GLU A 21 -29.10 4.82 -3.30
C GLU A 21 -28.80 3.59 -2.44
N ASP A 22 -29.82 2.97 -1.82
CA ASP A 22 -29.63 1.80 -0.96
C ASP A 22 -29.01 0.61 -1.72
N ALA A 23 -29.39 0.41 -2.98
CA ALA A 23 -28.82 -0.60 -3.83
C ALA A 23 -27.29 -0.42 -4.02
N TYR A 24 -26.85 0.84 -4.17
CA TYR A 24 -25.45 1.18 -4.27
C TYR A 24 -24.72 0.96 -2.94
N ARG A 25 -25.28 1.46 -1.82
CA ARG A 25 -24.65 1.40 -0.49
C ARG A 25 -24.39 -0.03 -0.02
N ARG A 26 -25.17 -1.00 -0.48
CA ARG A 26 -24.99 -2.43 -0.17
C ARG A 26 -23.90 -3.11 -0.98
N ARG A 27 -23.37 -2.45 -2.01
CA ARG A 27 -22.40 -3.05 -2.95
C ARG A 27 -20.96 -2.59 -2.74
N PHE A 28 -20.75 -1.64 -1.83
CA PHE A 28 -19.40 -1.19 -1.50
C PHE A 28 -19.17 -1.15 0.01
N SER A 29 -17.90 -1.10 0.38
CA SER A 29 -17.47 -0.87 1.76
C SER A 29 -16.31 0.11 1.80
N LEU A 30 -16.15 0.78 2.94
CA LEU A 30 -15.06 1.71 3.22
C LEU A 30 -14.46 1.33 4.57
N VAL A 31 -13.15 1.13 4.60
CA VAL A 31 -12.36 0.99 5.84
C VAL A 31 -11.35 2.13 5.89
N THR A 32 -11.30 2.82 7.00
CA THR A 32 -10.34 3.91 7.24
C THR A 32 -9.43 3.53 8.40
N GLY A 33 -8.12 3.68 8.23
CA GLY A 33 -7.15 3.32 9.27
C GLY A 33 -7.24 4.14 10.55
N GLN A 34 -7.90 5.30 10.48
CA GLN A 34 -8.00 6.25 11.61
C GLN A 34 -9.40 6.37 12.23
N LYS A 35 -10.42 5.83 11.59
CA LYS A 35 -11.81 5.91 12.10
C LYS A 35 -12.37 4.53 12.32
N GLU A 36 -12.84 4.31 13.52
CA GLU A 36 -13.42 3.03 13.94
C GLU A 36 -14.89 2.96 13.55
N GLN A 37 -15.32 1.80 13.04
CA GLN A 37 -16.72 1.47 12.74
C GLN A 37 -17.30 0.55 13.79
N LEU A 38 -16.43 -0.11 14.57
CA LEU A 38 -16.81 -1.02 15.63
C LEU A 38 -17.10 -0.25 16.92
N TRP A 39 -18.06 -0.73 17.70
CA TRP A 39 -18.37 -0.16 19.00
C TRP A 39 -17.25 -0.40 20.00
N TRP A 40 -16.65 0.68 20.48
CA TRP A 40 -15.45 0.70 21.31
C TRP A 40 -15.54 -0.12 22.60
N ASP A 41 -16.69 -0.01 23.31
CA ASP A 41 -16.89 -0.65 24.62
C ASP A 41 -17.49 -2.06 24.52
N LEU A 42 -17.84 -2.52 23.32
CA LEU A 42 -18.47 -3.80 23.11
C LEU A 42 -17.56 -4.77 22.38
N PRO A 43 -17.76 -6.08 22.54
CA PRO A 43 -17.13 -7.07 21.70
C PRO A 43 -17.44 -6.85 20.21
N ALA A 44 -16.45 -7.10 19.34
CA ALA A 44 -16.61 -6.89 17.90
C ALA A 44 -17.79 -7.69 17.30
N GLN A 45 -18.08 -8.86 17.85
CA GLN A 45 -19.23 -9.67 17.43
C GLN A 45 -20.57 -8.95 17.52
N GLU A 46 -20.73 -7.99 18.43
CA GLU A 46 -21.98 -7.24 18.56
C GLU A 46 -22.14 -6.25 17.41
N SER A 47 -21.04 -5.59 16.99
CA SER A 47 -21.04 -4.78 15.77
C SER A 47 -21.30 -5.63 14.52
N PHE A 48 -20.78 -6.86 14.46
CA PHE A 48 -21.06 -7.77 13.33
C PHE A 48 -22.52 -8.18 13.26
N ARG A 49 -23.18 -8.43 14.43
CA ARG A 49 -24.62 -8.69 14.48
C ARG A 49 -25.44 -7.50 13.95
N LEU A 50 -25.04 -6.29 14.31
CA LEU A 50 -25.67 -5.08 13.75
C LEU A 50 -25.50 -5.02 12.23
N HIS A 51 -24.31 -5.28 11.72
CA HIS A 51 -24.05 -5.31 10.27
C HIS A 51 -24.90 -6.37 9.58
N LYS A 52 -25.07 -7.56 10.19
CA LYS A 52 -26.00 -8.59 9.70
C LYS A 52 -27.39 -8.05 9.45
N GLU A 53 -27.95 -7.32 10.44
CA GLU A 53 -29.29 -6.76 10.34
C GLU A 53 -29.36 -5.59 9.32
N ILE A 54 -28.40 -4.67 9.33
CA ILE A 54 -28.33 -3.53 8.38
C ILE A 54 -28.29 -4.03 6.92
N TYR A 55 -27.44 -5.01 6.66
CA TYR A 55 -27.25 -5.53 5.30
C TYR A 55 -28.21 -6.68 4.97
N ARG A 56 -29.09 -7.08 5.90
CA ARG A 56 -30.07 -8.18 5.77
C ARG A 56 -29.42 -9.49 5.34
N ILE A 57 -28.33 -9.86 6.01
CA ILE A 57 -27.60 -11.09 5.75
C ILE A 57 -28.35 -12.25 6.42
N SER A 58 -28.59 -13.35 5.69
CA SER A 58 -29.22 -14.53 6.28
C SER A 58 -28.37 -15.09 7.42
N SER A 59 -29.00 -15.76 8.39
CA SER A 59 -28.25 -16.35 9.52
C SER A 59 -27.22 -17.39 9.09
N GLU A 60 -27.55 -18.16 8.06
CA GLU A 60 -26.64 -19.15 7.48
C GLU A 60 -25.43 -18.50 6.80
N ASP A 61 -25.66 -17.51 5.94
CA ASP A 61 -24.58 -16.77 5.29
C ASP A 61 -23.72 -16.00 6.28
N TYR A 62 -24.34 -15.41 7.31
CA TYR A 62 -23.61 -14.72 8.36
C TYR A 62 -22.67 -15.66 9.08
N GLN A 63 -23.15 -16.82 9.54
CA GLN A 63 -22.33 -17.79 10.27
C GLN A 63 -21.18 -18.29 9.39
N ARG A 64 -21.48 -18.69 8.16
CA ARG A 64 -20.45 -19.14 7.22
C ARG A 64 -19.34 -18.09 7.02
N ARG A 65 -19.71 -16.81 6.84
CA ARG A 65 -18.74 -15.74 6.60
C ARG A 65 -17.95 -15.35 7.84
N ILE A 66 -18.59 -15.33 9.01
CA ILE A 66 -17.88 -15.10 10.27
C ILE A 66 -16.83 -16.19 10.47
N ASP A 67 -17.19 -17.46 10.26
CA ASP A 67 -16.24 -18.56 10.40
C ASP A 67 -15.08 -18.43 9.42
N GLU A 68 -15.35 -18.19 8.14
CA GLU A 68 -14.35 -18.00 7.09
C GLU A 68 -13.41 -16.81 7.42
N LEU A 69 -13.97 -15.62 7.69
CA LEU A 69 -13.18 -14.42 7.88
C LEU A 69 -12.39 -14.41 9.18
N THR A 70 -12.97 -14.97 10.28
CA THR A 70 -12.25 -15.05 11.55
C THR A 70 -11.09 -16.03 11.52
N ASP A 71 -11.20 -17.09 10.72
CA ASP A 71 -10.10 -18.04 10.52
C ASP A 71 -9.02 -17.46 9.62
N LEU A 72 -9.39 -16.86 8.48
CA LEU A 72 -8.44 -16.19 7.57
C LEU A 72 -7.65 -15.06 8.24
N LEU A 73 -8.29 -14.31 9.14
CA LEU A 73 -7.66 -13.20 9.86
C LEU A 73 -7.09 -13.61 11.24
N GLU A 74 -7.21 -14.88 11.63
CA GLU A 74 -6.70 -15.43 12.89
C GLU A 74 -7.19 -14.66 14.14
N VAL A 75 -8.47 -14.28 14.17
CA VAL A 75 -9.03 -13.46 15.26
C VAL A 75 -10.20 -14.11 16.00
N ARG A 76 -10.56 -15.37 15.71
CA ARG A 76 -11.70 -16.07 16.31
C ARG A 76 -11.73 -15.95 17.84
N ARG A 77 -10.59 -16.11 18.50
CA ARG A 77 -10.46 -16.03 19.97
C ARG A 77 -10.69 -14.61 20.54
N LEU A 78 -10.68 -13.59 19.69
CA LEU A 78 -10.80 -12.19 20.10
C LEU A 78 -12.23 -11.67 19.96
N MET A 79 -13.14 -12.43 19.35
CA MET A 79 -14.51 -12.03 19.01
C MET A 79 -15.33 -11.53 20.20
N THR A 80 -15.07 -12.08 21.39
CA THR A 80 -15.80 -11.79 22.63
C THR A 80 -15.13 -10.71 23.50
N ARG A 81 -13.95 -10.20 23.08
CA ARG A 81 -13.23 -9.15 23.79
C ARG A 81 -13.75 -7.79 23.37
N PRO A 82 -13.90 -6.83 24.30
CA PRO A 82 -14.21 -5.44 23.96
C PRO A 82 -13.19 -4.87 22.98
N VAL A 83 -13.63 -4.10 21.99
CA VAL A 83 -12.77 -3.53 20.93
C VAL A 83 -11.64 -2.70 21.51
N ARG A 84 -11.89 -1.96 22.61
CA ARG A 84 -10.87 -1.16 23.31
C ARG A 84 -9.68 -1.95 23.86
N GLU A 85 -9.84 -3.25 24.07
CA GLU A 85 -8.80 -4.13 24.60
C GLU A 85 -7.93 -4.76 23.51
N LEU A 86 -8.30 -4.55 22.25
CA LEU A 86 -7.58 -5.06 21.10
C LEU A 86 -6.41 -4.15 20.73
N SER A 87 -5.29 -4.74 20.32
CA SER A 87 -4.23 -4.00 19.66
C SER A 87 -4.73 -3.37 18.35
N LEU A 88 -4.03 -2.35 17.84
CA LEU A 88 -4.40 -1.69 16.60
C LEU A 88 -4.51 -2.67 15.42
N GLY A 89 -3.56 -3.62 15.31
CA GLY A 89 -3.58 -4.65 14.27
C GLY A 89 -4.71 -5.68 14.45
N GLU A 90 -5.06 -6.04 15.68
CA GLU A 90 -6.23 -6.90 15.95
C GLU A 90 -7.52 -6.19 15.60
N ARG A 91 -7.63 -4.91 15.94
CA ARG A 91 -8.78 -4.05 15.64
C ARG A 91 -8.96 -3.87 14.13
N MET A 92 -7.89 -3.55 13.39
CA MET A 92 -7.96 -3.44 11.93
C MET A 92 -8.48 -4.72 11.28
N ARG A 93 -8.06 -5.89 11.77
CA ARG A 93 -8.58 -7.17 11.27
C ARG A 93 -10.06 -7.36 11.56
N MET A 94 -10.56 -6.89 12.69
CA MET A 94 -12.01 -6.88 12.99
C MET A 94 -12.76 -5.87 12.10
N GLU A 95 -12.20 -4.70 11.83
CA GLU A 95 -12.77 -3.72 10.88
C GLU A 95 -12.92 -4.31 9.47
N LEU A 96 -11.92 -5.07 9.02
CA LEU A 96 -11.98 -5.77 7.73
C LEU A 96 -13.10 -6.83 7.72
N ILE A 97 -13.31 -7.58 8.80
CA ILE A 97 -14.44 -8.50 8.89
C ILE A 97 -15.76 -7.75 8.74
N ALA A 98 -15.97 -6.67 9.51
CA ALA A 98 -17.19 -5.87 9.43
C ALA A 98 -17.46 -5.37 8.00
N ALA A 99 -16.41 -4.87 7.35
CA ALA A 99 -16.48 -4.35 5.99
C ALA A 99 -16.80 -5.42 4.93
N LEU A 100 -16.45 -6.69 5.17
CA LEU A 100 -16.57 -7.77 4.19
C LEU A 100 -17.78 -8.69 4.41
N LEU A 101 -18.47 -8.59 5.55
CA LEU A 101 -19.61 -9.44 5.89
C LEU A 101 -20.71 -9.46 4.82
N HIS A 102 -20.99 -8.34 4.19
CA HIS A 102 -22.06 -8.22 3.20
C HIS A 102 -21.62 -8.47 1.76
N ARG A 103 -20.38 -8.94 1.54
CA ARG A 103 -19.75 -9.21 0.23
C ARG A 103 -19.82 -8.01 -0.73
N PRO A 104 -19.15 -6.92 -0.40
CA PRO A 104 -19.10 -5.77 -1.30
C PRO A 104 -18.40 -6.14 -2.62
N GLU A 105 -18.81 -5.50 -3.71
CA GLU A 105 -18.15 -5.62 -5.01
C GLU A 105 -16.97 -4.64 -5.11
N VAL A 106 -17.00 -3.55 -4.34
CA VAL A 106 -15.92 -2.56 -4.24
C VAL A 106 -15.56 -2.33 -2.79
N LEU A 107 -14.29 -2.44 -2.47
CA LEU A 107 -13.72 -2.15 -1.16
C LEU A 107 -12.80 -0.93 -1.26
N PHE A 108 -13.13 0.13 -0.56
CA PHE A 108 -12.27 1.30 -0.38
C PHE A 108 -11.49 1.13 0.91
N LEU A 109 -10.17 1.24 0.83
CA LEU A 109 -9.23 1.16 1.94
C LEU A 109 -8.47 2.49 2.02
N ASP A 110 -8.70 3.24 3.07
CA ASP A 110 -8.03 4.52 3.29
C ASP A 110 -7.00 4.36 4.40
N GLU A 111 -5.72 4.27 4.02
CA GLU A 111 -4.58 4.07 4.91
C GLU A 111 -4.73 2.86 5.86
N PRO A 112 -5.07 1.64 5.38
CA PRO A 112 -5.49 0.53 6.25
C PRO A 112 -4.37 -0.04 7.13
N THR A 113 -3.12 0.30 6.88
CA THR A 113 -1.96 -0.22 7.61
C THR A 113 -1.27 0.83 8.46
N ILE A 114 -1.82 2.05 8.50
CA ILE A 114 -1.23 3.16 9.25
C ILE A 114 -1.10 2.82 10.75
N GLY A 115 0.10 3.02 11.30
CA GLY A 115 0.38 2.77 12.72
C GLY A 115 0.48 1.30 13.11
N LEU A 116 0.31 0.35 12.18
CA LEU A 116 0.49 -1.07 12.46
C LEU A 116 1.97 -1.45 12.55
N ASP A 117 2.29 -2.41 13.42
CA ASP A 117 3.59 -3.07 13.39
C ASP A 117 3.78 -3.91 12.12
N VAL A 118 5.05 -4.23 11.79
CA VAL A 118 5.42 -4.92 10.55
C VAL A 118 4.71 -6.28 10.39
N VAL A 119 4.48 -7.00 11.49
CA VAL A 119 3.82 -8.32 11.45
C VAL A 119 2.34 -8.14 11.14
N SER A 120 1.68 -7.18 11.79
CA SER A 120 0.28 -6.84 11.55
C SER A 120 0.06 -6.32 10.14
N GLN A 121 0.95 -5.46 9.63
CA GLN A 121 0.91 -4.98 8.24
C GLN A 121 0.94 -6.16 7.25
N ARG A 122 1.91 -7.07 7.39
CA ARG A 122 2.02 -8.25 6.52
C ARG A 122 0.75 -9.10 6.54
N ARG A 123 0.21 -9.38 7.72
CA ARG A 123 -1.04 -10.16 7.85
C ARG A 123 -2.21 -9.51 7.11
N VAL A 124 -2.38 -8.19 7.23
CA VAL A 124 -3.41 -7.43 6.51
C VAL A 124 -3.17 -7.50 4.99
N GLN A 125 -1.93 -7.28 4.55
CA GLN A 125 -1.56 -7.36 3.13
C GLN A 125 -1.81 -8.76 2.54
N ASP A 126 -1.37 -9.82 3.23
CA ASP A 126 -1.55 -11.21 2.77
C ASP A 126 -3.03 -11.59 2.70
N PHE A 127 -3.81 -11.19 3.70
CA PHE A 127 -5.25 -11.37 3.71
C PHE A 127 -5.92 -10.65 2.53
N LEU A 128 -5.63 -9.36 2.32
CA LEU A 128 -6.24 -8.56 1.24
C LEU A 128 -5.89 -9.13 -0.14
N ARG A 129 -4.64 -9.57 -0.34
CA ARG A 129 -4.19 -10.20 -1.57
C ARG A 129 -4.92 -11.52 -1.83
N HIS A 130 -5.02 -12.37 -0.81
CA HIS A 130 -5.75 -13.64 -0.89
C HIS A 130 -7.24 -13.40 -1.17
N TYR A 131 -7.88 -12.55 -0.37
CA TYR A 131 -9.32 -12.28 -0.48
C TYR A 131 -9.70 -11.67 -1.85
N GLN A 132 -8.90 -10.74 -2.35
CA GLN A 132 -9.11 -10.13 -3.67
C GLN A 132 -9.04 -11.17 -4.80
N ARG A 133 -8.11 -12.11 -4.73
CA ARG A 133 -7.97 -13.18 -5.74
C ARG A 133 -9.16 -14.14 -5.71
N GLU A 134 -9.58 -14.58 -4.54
CA GLU A 134 -10.66 -15.56 -4.37
C GLU A 134 -12.03 -14.95 -4.70
N GLN A 135 -12.30 -13.76 -4.19
CA GLN A 135 -13.61 -13.13 -4.33
C GLN A 135 -13.71 -12.20 -5.56
N LYS A 136 -12.59 -11.92 -6.24
CA LYS A 136 -12.50 -11.06 -7.44
C LYS A 136 -13.13 -9.67 -7.25
N ILE A 137 -13.05 -9.13 -6.04
CA ILE A 137 -13.55 -7.79 -5.72
C ILE A 137 -12.63 -6.71 -6.28
N THR A 138 -13.18 -5.53 -6.54
CA THR A 138 -12.38 -4.34 -6.85
C THR A 138 -11.93 -3.69 -5.55
N VAL A 139 -10.62 -3.51 -5.38
CA VAL A 139 -10.04 -2.81 -4.22
C VAL A 139 -9.45 -1.50 -4.68
N ILE A 140 -9.82 -0.41 -4.01
CA ILE A 140 -9.20 0.91 -4.18
C ILE A 140 -8.52 1.24 -2.85
N LEU A 141 -7.20 1.38 -2.90
CA LEU A 141 -6.34 1.63 -1.74
C LEU A 141 -5.74 3.02 -1.83
N THR A 142 -5.84 3.80 -0.76
CA THR A 142 -4.93 4.94 -0.55
C THR A 142 -3.86 4.54 0.46
N SER A 143 -2.63 4.90 0.19
CA SER A 143 -1.51 4.72 1.11
C SER A 143 -0.38 5.69 0.79
N HIS A 144 0.29 6.17 1.82
CA HIS A 144 1.58 6.85 1.72
C HIS A 144 2.76 5.90 2.02
N TYR A 145 2.49 4.66 2.41
CA TYR A 145 3.48 3.60 2.54
C TYR A 145 3.65 2.87 1.20
N MET A 146 4.75 3.13 0.51
CA MET A 146 4.96 2.56 -0.82
C MET A 146 5.03 1.03 -0.80
N LYS A 147 5.46 0.43 0.31
CA LYS A 147 5.43 -1.03 0.51
C LYS A 147 4.03 -1.64 0.40
N ASP A 148 2.99 -0.92 0.83
CA ASP A 148 1.61 -1.39 0.66
C ASP A 148 1.20 -1.32 -0.81
N VAL A 149 1.58 -0.24 -1.48
CA VAL A 149 1.30 -0.04 -2.91
C VAL A 149 1.97 -1.13 -3.74
N GLU A 150 3.25 -1.41 -3.49
CA GLU A 150 4.00 -2.49 -4.16
C GLU A 150 3.40 -3.87 -3.88
N ALA A 151 2.98 -4.12 -2.64
CA ALA A 151 2.45 -5.41 -2.24
C ALA A 151 1.05 -5.70 -2.79
N LEU A 152 0.20 -4.68 -2.94
CA LEU A 152 -1.23 -4.86 -3.20
C LEU A 152 -1.70 -4.33 -4.56
N CYS A 153 -0.99 -3.35 -5.16
CA CYS A 153 -1.48 -2.63 -6.32
C CYS A 153 -0.76 -3.04 -7.60
N GLN A 154 -1.53 -3.27 -8.67
CA GLN A 154 -0.99 -3.44 -10.03
C GLN A 154 -1.07 -2.14 -10.83
N ARG A 155 -2.01 -1.25 -10.50
CA ARG A 155 -2.22 0.07 -11.10
C ARG A 155 -2.16 1.13 -10.03
N ALA A 156 -1.58 2.27 -10.35
CA ALA A 156 -1.51 3.42 -9.46
C ALA A 156 -2.05 4.67 -10.15
N VAL A 157 -2.74 5.49 -9.36
CA VAL A 157 -3.12 6.86 -9.72
C VAL A 157 -2.36 7.78 -8.78
N VAL A 158 -1.46 8.59 -9.32
CA VAL A 158 -0.68 9.55 -8.53
C VAL A 158 -1.30 10.93 -8.69
N ILE A 159 -1.61 11.55 -7.56
CA ILE A 159 -2.23 12.88 -7.50
C ILE A 159 -1.25 13.86 -6.85
N ASN A 160 -0.97 14.97 -7.53
CA ASN A 160 -0.18 16.08 -6.99
C ASN A 160 -0.98 17.38 -7.08
N LYS A 161 -1.10 18.11 -5.96
CA LYS A 161 -1.84 19.40 -5.91
C LYS A 161 -3.23 19.34 -6.56
N GLY A 162 -3.95 18.23 -6.36
CA GLY A 162 -5.29 18.01 -6.87
C GLY A 162 -5.38 17.61 -8.35
N ILE A 163 -4.26 17.35 -9.02
CA ILE A 163 -4.19 16.95 -10.42
C ILE A 163 -3.61 15.55 -10.53
N VAL A 164 -4.20 14.73 -11.40
CA VAL A 164 -3.67 13.40 -11.72
C VAL A 164 -2.45 13.56 -12.62
N ILE A 165 -1.27 13.16 -12.12
CA ILE A 165 0.01 13.22 -12.84
C ILE A 165 0.44 11.86 -13.40
N HIS A 166 -0.14 10.78 -12.91
CA HIS A 166 0.00 9.44 -13.47
C HIS A 166 -1.28 8.64 -13.25
N ASP A 167 -1.67 7.87 -14.24
CA ASP A 167 -2.73 6.88 -14.16
C ASP A 167 -2.38 5.68 -15.05
N GLY A 168 -1.97 4.57 -14.45
CA GLY A 168 -1.54 3.40 -15.21
C GLY A 168 -0.92 2.29 -14.36
N PRO A 169 -0.31 1.28 -15.02
CA PRO A 169 0.39 0.22 -14.31
C PRO A 169 1.48 0.76 -13.39
N LEU A 170 1.59 0.21 -12.17
CA LEU A 170 2.64 0.57 -11.23
C LEU A 170 4.04 0.34 -11.83
N ALA A 171 4.21 -0.76 -12.57
CA ALA A 171 5.45 -1.07 -13.26
C ALA A 171 5.89 0.06 -14.22
N ALA A 172 4.96 0.75 -14.87
CA ALA A 172 5.30 1.85 -15.79
C ALA A 172 5.91 3.06 -15.07
N ILE A 173 5.53 3.29 -13.79
CA ILE A 173 6.19 4.31 -12.96
C ILE A 173 7.62 3.87 -12.70
N VAL A 174 7.79 2.65 -12.22
CA VAL A 174 9.11 2.09 -11.90
C VAL A 174 10.01 2.14 -13.15
N ASP A 175 9.55 1.65 -14.29
CA ASP A 175 10.33 1.60 -15.54
C ASP A 175 10.74 2.99 -16.05
N ARG A 176 9.85 3.98 -15.96
CA ARG A 176 10.13 5.36 -16.38
C ARG A 176 11.29 5.99 -15.60
N PHE A 177 11.43 5.64 -14.32
CA PHE A 177 12.45 6.18 -13.42
C PHE A 177 13.56 5.17 -13.08
N SER A 178 13.44 3.91 -13.54
CA SER A 178 14.42 2.83 -13.32
C SER A 178 15.59 2.85 -14.31
N GLN A 179 15.96 4.01 -14.86
CA GLN A 179 17.17 4.12 -15.68
C GLN A 179 18.45 3.88 -14.87
N HIS A 180 18.33 3.90 -13.54
CA HIS A 180 19.44 3.72 -12.63
C HIS A 180 19.13 2.62 -11.61
N LYS A 181 20.20 1.92 -11.19
CA LYS A 181 20.17 1.01 -10.04
C LYS A 181 21.00 1.55 -8.91
N ILE A 182 20.72 1.13 -7.70
CA ILE A 182 21.56 1.42 -6.55
C ILE A 182 22.48 0.22 -6.32
N VAL A 183 23.78 0.48 -6.38
CA VAL A 183 24.81 -0.47 -6.03
C VAL A 183 25.32 -0.14 -4.64
N GLU A 184 25.10 -1.04 -3.70
CA GLU A 184 25.61 -0.94 -2.34
C GLU A 184 26.86 -1.79 -2.23
N LEU A 185 27.95 -1.20 -1.80
CA LEU A 185 29.25 -1.81 -1.67
C LEU A 185 29.71 -1.74 -0.22
N GLN A 186 30.23 -2.82 0.31
CA GLN A 186 30.95 -2.83 1.57
C GLN A 186 32.42 -3.19 1.29
N PHE A 187 33.31 -2.24 1.54
CA PHE A 187 34.76 -2.42 1.33
C PHE A 187 35.41 -3.14 2.51
N SER A 188 36.45 -3.95 2.20
CA SER A 188 37.27 -4.58 3.21
C SER A 188 38.10 -3.51 3.92
N GLY A 189 37.87 -3.34 5.21
CA GLY A 189 38.46 -2.26 6.02
C GLY A 189 37.56 -1.04 6.19
N ASN A 190 38.02 -0.10 7.02
CA ASN A 190 37.20 1.07 7.42
C ASN A 190 37.38 2.29 6.52
N VAL A 191 37.91 2.13 5.33
CA VAL A 191 38.20 3.23 4.40
C VAL A 191 37.50 2.99 3.08
N VAL A 192 36.82 4.02 2.59
CA VAL A 192 36.22 4.02 1.25
C VAL A 192 37.27 4.53 0.25
N PRO A 193 37.52 3.79 -0.84
CA PRO A 193 38.50 4.22 -1.85
C PRO A 193 38.06 5.50 -2.58
N ASP A 194 39.02 6.30 -3.00
CA ASP A 194 38.78 7.45 -3.88
C ASP A 194 38.48 7.00 -5.31
N GLY A 195 37.83 7.89 -6.05
CA GLY A 195 37.61 7.69 -7.49
C GLY A 195 36.43 6.80 -7.86
N LEU A 196 35.55 6.49 -6.91
CA LEU A 196 34.32 5.73 -7.17
C LEU A 196 33.33 6.47 -8.07
N GLN A 197 33.44 7.82 -8.17
CA GLN A 197 32.57 8.65 -9.03
C GLN A 197 32.65 8.25 -10.52
N ARG A 198 33.74 7.61 -10.95
CA ARG A 198 33.88 7.09 -12.33
C ARG A 198 32.93 5.92 -12.65
N TYR A 199 32.43 5.25 -11.63
CA TYR A 199 31.54 4.10 -11.78
C TYR A 199 30.06 4.47 -11.61
N GLY A 200 29.75 5.64 -11.02
CA GLY A 200 28.40 6.10 -10.79
C GLY A 200 28.34 7.32 -9.89
N HIS A 201 27.16 7.86 -9.70
CA HIS A 201 26.94 8.98 -8.79
C HIS A 201 26.88 8.45 -7.34
N ILE A 202 27.72 9.01 -6.45
CA ILE A 202 27.71 8.63 -5.04
C ILE A 202 26.49 9.27 -4.36
N LEU A 203 25.59 8.41 -3.86
CA LEU A 203 24.42 8.84 -3.08
C LEU A 203 24.76 9.02 -1.61
N GLU A 204 25.54 8.09 -1.06
CA GLU A 204 25.87 8.07 0.36
C GLU A 204 27.21 7.38 0.57
N THR A 205 27.98 7.93 1.52
CA THR A 205 29.23 7.32 1.98
C THR A 205 29.19 7.20 3.50
N ARG A 206 29.19 5.97 4.00
CA ARG A 206 29.29 5.62 5.42
C ARG A 206 30.31 4.49 5.57
N PRO A 207 31.60 4.81 5.73
CA PRO A 207 32.63 3.78 5.79
C PRO A 207 32.27 2.63 6.76
N PRO A 208 32.43 1.36 6.37
CA PRO A 208 33.02 0.88 5.11
C PRO A 208 32.06 0.78 3.93
N ARG A 209 30.84 1.36 4.02
CA ARG A 209 29.79 1.23 3.01
C ARG A 209 29.68 2.47 2.14
N VAL A 210 29.36 2.22 0.83
CA VAL A 210 29.04 3.25 -0.16
C VAL A 210 27.82 2.82 -0.96
N ARG A 211 26.94 3.77 -1.27
CA ARG A 211 25.81 3.60 -2.17
C ARG A 211 26.07 4.42 -3.44
N LEU A 212 26.06 3.75 -4.57
CA LEU A 212 26.25 4.36 -5.89
C LEU A 212 24.97 4.25 -6.70
N GLN A 213 24.58 5.32 -7.36
CA GLN A 213 23.58 5.30 -8.40
C GLN A 213 24.29 5.06 -9.74
N VAL A 214 23.95 3.95 -10.41
CA VAL A 214 24.58 3.51 -11.65
C VAL A 214 23.51 3.32 -12.72
N GLU A 215 23.75 3.78 -13.94
CA GLU A 215 22.85 3.53 -15.06
C GLU A 215 22.68 2.02 -15.28
N LYS A 216 21.42 1.58 -15.48
CA LYS A 216 21.04 0.15 -15.55
C LYS A 216 21.91 -0.65 -16.52
N HIS A 217 22.23 -0.08 -17.67
CA HIS A 217 23.05 -0.74 -18.70
C HIS A 217 24.55 -0.75 -18.39
N LYS A 218 25.02 0.09 -17.46
CA LYS A 218 26.44 0.17 -17.05
C LYS A 218 26.74 -0.62 -15.76
N VAL A 219 25.74 -1.21 -15.11
CA VAL A 219 25.94 -1.89 -13.81
C VAL A 219 26.98 -2.98 -13.90
N SER A 220 26.93 -3.83 -14.92
CA SER A 220 27.90 -4.93 -15.09
C SER A 220 29.33 -4.43 -15.27
N ASP A 221 29.53 -3.42 -16.10
CA ASP A 221 30.85 -2.85 -16.37
C ASP A 221 31.40 -2.11 -15.14
N SER A 222 30.55 -1.36 -14.47
CA SER A 222 30.90 -0.67 -13.23
C SER A 222 31.32 -1.66 -12.13
N LEU A 223 30.54 -2.74 -11.94
CA LEU A 223 30.88 -3.78 -10.96
C LEU A 223 32.19 -4.48 -11.32
N ALA A 224 32.39 -4.86 -12.59
CA ALA A 224 33.66 -5.47 -13.05
C ALA A 224 34.86 -4.55 -12.78
N GLY A 225 34.71 -3.24 -13.08
CA GLY A 225 35.77 -2.26 -12.82
C GLY A 225 36.05 -2.07 -11.33
N ILE A 226 35.04 -2.05 -10.48
CA ILE A 226 35.19 -1.91 -9.04
C ILE A 226 35.89 -3.15 -8.46
N LEU A 227 35.41 -4.35 -8.81
CA LEU A 227 35.98 -5.62 -8.33
C LEU A 227 37.42 -5.87 -8.76
N ALA A 228 37.82 -5.35 -9.94
CA ALA A 228 39.18 -5.47 -10.42
C ALA A 228 40.20 -4.64 -9.62
N HIS A 229 39.75 -3.59 -8.93
CA HIS A 229 40.64 -2.62 -8.27
C HIS A 229 40.50 -2.51 -6.77
N HIS A 230 39.43 -3.11 -6.20
CA HIS A 230 39.10 -2.94 -4.78
C HIS A 230 38.67 -4.28 -4.16
N SER A 231 39.07 -4.50 -2.92
CA SER A 231 38.61 -5.65 -2.12
C SER A 231 37.26 -5.28 -1.49
N ILE A 232 36.25 -6.09 -1.79
CA ILE A 232 34.87 -5.90 -1.37
C ILE A 232 34.42 -7.11 -0.57
N ASP A 233 33.80 -6.86 0.58
CA ASP A 233 33.25 -7.88 1.46
C ASP A 233 31.82 -8.25 1.08
N ASP A 234 31.02 -7.26 0.62
CA ASP A 234 29.62 -7.47 0.24
C ASP A 234 29.18 -6.51 -0.87
N ILE A 235 28.32 -7.03 -1.76
CA ILE A 235 27.72 -6.30 -2.89
C ILE A 235 26.25 -6.57 -2.94
N SER A 236 25.44 -5.51 -3.00
CA SER A 236 24.02 -5.60 -3.30
C SER A 236 23.66 -4.67 -4.45
N VAL A 237 22.85 -5.16 -5.37
CA VAL A 237 22.28 -4.34 -6.46
C VAL A 237 20.78 -4.34 -6.29
N VAL A 238 20.25 -3.17 -5.95
CA VAL A 238 18.83 -3.01 -5.66
C VAL A 238 18.18 -2.03 -6.63
N GLU A 239 16.89 -2.22 -6.87
CA GLU A 239 16.10 -1.20 -7.58
C GLU A 239 15.96 0.03 -6.68
N ARG A 240 15.74 1.18 -7.31
CA ARG A 240 15.41 2.39 -6.55
C ARG A 240 14.10 2.17 -5.77
N PRO A 241 14.04 2.54 -4.48
CA PRO A 241 12.80 2.51 -3.73
C PRO A 241 11.69 3.29 -4.44
N LEU A 242 10.47 2.79 -4.40
CA LEU A 242 9.31 3.45 -5.02
C LEU A 242 9.08 4.84 -4.40
N GLU A 243 9.42 5.02 -3.13
CA GLU A 243 9.41 6.31 -2.44
C GLU A 243 10.25 7.37 -3.15
N ASP A 244 11.47 7.01 -3.56
CA ASP A 244 12.39 7.93 -4.26
C ASP A 244 11.87 8.26 -5.67
N VAL A 245 11.28 7.27 -6.32
CA VAL A 245 10.68 7.40 -7.66
C VAL A 245 9.48 8.36 -7.62
N ILE A 246 8.61 8.21 -6.64
CA ILE A 246 7.44 9.10 -6.46
C ILE A 246 7.87 10.51 -6.07
N ALA A 247 8.87 10.66 -5.21
CA ALA A 247 9.43 11.97 -4.85
C ALA A 247 9.99 12.73 -6.08
N GLU A 248 10.68 12.00 -6.97
CA GLU A 248 11.17 12.57 -8.23
C GLU A 248 10.03 12.95 -9.19
N LEU A 249 8.99 12.15 -9.27
CA LEU A 249 7.80 12.45 -10.05
C LEU A 249 7.15 13.77 -9.60
N PHE A 250 7.01 13.98 -8.29
CA PHE A 250 6.49 15.23 -7.74
C PHE A 250 7.39 16.43 -8.04
N SER A 251 8.70 16.27 -7.89
CA SER A 251 9.67 17.35 -8.17
C SER A 251 9.67 17.78 -9.63
N THR A 252 9.55 16.81 -10.54
CA THR A 252 9.50 17.05 -11.98
C THR A 252 8.22 17.79 -12.39
N ASP A 253 7.07 17.43 -11.80
CA ASP A 253 5.79 18.10 -12.02
C ASP A 253 5.83 19.55 -11.53
N ASP A 254 6.40 19.79 -10.34
CA ASP A 254 6.54 21.14 -9.78
C ASP A 254 7.46 22.04 -10.64
N ALA A 255 8.56 21.50 -11.15
CA ALA A 255 9.48 22.23 -12.02
C ALA A 255 8.87 22.58 -13.39
N SER A 256 8.00 21.74 -13.93
CA SER A 256 7.29 21.99 -15.19
C SER A 256 6.26 23.10 -15.06
N ARG A 257 5.56 23.16 -13.95
CA ARG A 257 4.52 24.17 -13.66
C ARG A 257 5.08 25.54 -13.26
N GLY A 258 6.28 25.56 -12.64
CA GLY A 258 6.94 26.82 -12.28
C GLY A 258 7.49 27.60 -13.48
N LYS A 259 7.48 27.02 -14.70
CA LYS A 259 7.88 27.68 -15.95
C LYS A 259 6.71 28.30 -16.71
N ASP A 260 5.50 27.93 -16.37
CA ASP A 260 4.26 28.37 -17.04
C ASP A 260 3.47 29.40 -16.19
N ALA A 261 4.01 29.84 -15.06
CA ALA A 261 3.47 30.86 -14.16
C ALA A 261 4.38 32.12 -14.19
#